data_2528bf702c9eb2d0810324491dd4b9ce
#
_entry.id   2528bf702c9eb2d0810324491dd4b9ce
#
_cell.length_a   1.000
_cell.length_b   1.000
_cell.length_c   1.000
_cell.angle_alpha   90.00
_cell.angle_beta   90.00
_cell.angle_gamma   90.00
#
_symmetry.space_group_name_H-M   'P 1'
#
loop_
_entity.id
_entity.type
_entity.pdbx_description
1 polymer ?
#
loop_
_entity_poly.entity_id
_entity_poly.type
_entity_poly.pdbx_seq_one_letter_code
_entity_poly.pdbx_strand_id
1 'polypeptide(L)'
;YRSIFSDDTDHLTSVVAVATTEEKFDNRLLFTSWLSRKVQQFLKTIVEDLDAGVSSFESVMGQAMYFGLSFGRVGFDFRPLLAPVFSTAIEKQFLTKLAPDSAVKVVSESLTALTLSSLPVSPAMMSTLTTSAASPPLSLLDFPPLAHVTNSILTALNEIRLVVPLSSVTMITRELQTLLIRVTRTLLDYHTTAKTRMTPSESEGWGFLCAAVKNVLLPYIQVNFC
;
A
#
# COMPACT_ATOMS: atom_id res chain seq x y z
N TYR A 1 4.78 -34.71 3.83
CA TYR A 1 4.51 -34.24 2.46
C TYR A 1 5.67 -34.57 1.49
N ARG A 2 6.92 -34.34 1.94
CA ARG A 2 8.10 -34.62 1.09
C ARG A 2 8.28 -36.12 0.79
N SER A 3 7.92 -36.99 1.73
CA SER A 3 8.06 -38.46 1.58
C SER A 3 6.97 -39.08 0.68
N ILE A 4 5.77 -38.45 0.62
CA ILE A 4 4.65 -38.97 -0.21
C ILE A 4 4.87 -38.73 -1.70
N PHE A 5 5.64 -37.67 -2.05
CA PHE A 5 5.83 -37.31 -3.47
C PHE A 5 7.23 -37.57 -4.03
N SER A 6 8.27 -37.72 -3.18
CA SER A 6 9.63 -37.98 -3.65
C SER A 6 9.96 -39.48 -3.83
N ASP A 7 9.34 -40.35 -3.04
CA ASP A 7 9.56 -41.81 -3.19
C ASP A 7 8.69 -42.40 -4.31
N ASP A 8 7.53 -41.76 -4.61
CA ASP A 8 6.66 -42.25 -5.67
C ASP A 8 7.10 -41.87 -7.10
N THR A 9 8.05 -40.94 -7.29
CA THR A 9 8.57 -40.64 -8.63
C THR A 9 9.37 -41.78 -9.22
N ASP A 10 10.09 -42.56 -8.39
CA ASP A 10 10.83 -43.75 -8.85
C ASP A 10 9.88 -44.94 -9.04
N HIS A 11 8.87 -45.11 -8.19
CA HIS A 11 7.81 -46.10 -8.40
C HIS A 11 6.89 -45.76 -9.58
N LEU A 12 6.53 -44.49 -9.77
CA LEU A 12 5.76 -44.03 -10.94
C LEU A 12 6.55 -44.25 -12.24
N THR A 13 7.87 -44.08 -12.25
CA THR A 13 8.70 -44.37 -13.43
C THR A 13 8.76 -45.86 -13.72
N SER A 14 8.76 -46.74 -12.71
CA SER A 14 8.79 -48.20 -12.92
C SER A 14 7.42 -48.76 -13.31
N VAL A 15 6.32 -48.27 -12.76
CA VAL A 15 4.95 -48.67 -13.13
C VAL A 15 4.56 -48.07 -14.49
N VAL A 16 5.06 -46.90 -14.81
CA VAL A 16 4.82 -46.23 -16.13
C VAL A 16 5.57 -46.88 -17.27
N ALA A 17 6.60 -47.74 -17.01
CA ALA A 17 7.28 -48.49 -18.09
C ALA A 17 6.47 -49.64 -18.69
N VAL A 18 5.37 -50.02 -18.05
CA VAL A 18 4.49 -51.16 -18.52
C VAL A 18 3.16 -50.66 -19.09
N ALA A 19 2.76 -49.39 -18.81
CA ALA A 19 1.52 -48.81 -19.33
C ALA A 19 1.68 -48.35 -20.78
N THR A 20 0.64 -48.61 -21.58
CA THR A 20 0.56 -48.09 -22.96
C THR A 20 0.64 -46.56 -22.97
N THR A 21 1.04 -45.99 -24.11
CA THR A 21 1.23 -44.52 -24.24
C THR A 21 -0.06 -43.76 -23.93
N GLU A 22 -1.22 -44.33 -24.16
CA GLU A 22 -2.55 -43.75 -23.89
C GLU A 22 -2.86 -43.69 -22.38
N GLU A 23 -2.56 -44.75 -21.62
CA GLU A 23 -2.78 -44.76 -20.15
C GLU A 23 -1.85 -43.77 -19.43
N LYS A 24 -0.63 -43.58 -19.92
CA LYS A 24 0.31 -42.59 -19.40
C LYS A 24 -0.18 -41.16 -19.60
N PHE A 25 -0.81 -40.89 -20.75
CA PHE A 25 -1.37 -39.60 -21.08
C PHE A 25 -2.55 -39.25 -20.16
N ASP A 26 -3.43 -40.20 -19.94
CA ASP A 26 -4.64 -40.05 -19.12
C ASP A 26 -4.30 -39.78 -17.64
N ASN A 27 -3.36 -40.50 -17.08
CA ASN A 27 -2.93 -40.33 -15.71
C ASN A 27 -2.25 -38.94 -15.46
N ARG A 28 -1.49 -38.42 -16.42
CA ARG A 28 -0.92 -37.07 -16.34
C ARG A 28 -2.00 -36.00 -16.39
N LEU A 29 -3.00 -36.13 -17.24
CA LEU A 29 -4.12 -35.20 -17.33
C LEU A 29 -4.94 -35.17 -16.04
N LEU A 30 -5.24 -36.35 -15.47
CA LEU A 30 -5.96 -36.49 -14.22
C LEU A 30 -5.18 -35.82 -13.06
N PHE A 31 -3.87 -36.11 -12.97
CA PHE A 31 -3.01 -35.48 -11.94
C PHE A 31 -2.95 -33.97 -12.10
N THR A 32 -2.73 -33.47 -13.32
CA THR A 32 -2.67 -32.02 -13.60
C THR A 32 -3.99 -31.33 -13.28
N SER A 33 -5.11 -31.95 -13.63
CA SER A 33 -6.46 -31.42 -13.34
C SER A 33 -6.73 -31.37 -11.83
N TRP A 34 -6.37 -32.44 -11.12
CA TRP A 34 -6.49 -32.50 -9.66
C TRP A 34 -5.61 -31.43 -8.99
N LEU A 35 -4.34 -31.30 -9.40
CA LEU A 35 -3.38 -30.33 -8.87
C LEU A 35 -3.86 -28.89 -9.14
N SER A 36 -4.30 -28.60 -10.36
CA SER A 36 -4.86 -27.29 -10.71
C SER A 36 -6.05 -26.91 -9.82
N ARG A 37 -6.95 -27.87 -9.55
CA ARG A 37 -8.08 -27.67 -8.63
C ARG A 37 -7.60 -27.38 -7.21
N LYS A 38 -6.57 -28.08 -6.72
CA LYS A 38 -6.01 -27.87 -5.39
C LYS A 38 -5.34 -26.49 -5.27
N VAL A 39 -4.61 -26.06 -6.29
CA VAL A 39 -4.03 -24.71 -6.33
C VAL A 39 -5.11 -23.65 -6.38
N GLN A 40 -6.15 -23.81 -7.19
CA GLN A 40 -7.27 -22.86 -7.21
C GLN A 40 -7.97 -22.76 -5.85
N GLN A 41 -8.18 -23.90 -5.17
CA GLN A 41 -8.74 -23.93 -3.82
C GLN A 41 -7.83 -23.19 -2.83
N PHE A 42 -6.52 -23.42 -2.90
CA PHE A 42 -5.53 -22.74 -2.07
C PHE A 42 -5.52 -21.22 -2.31
N LEU A 43 -5.51 -20.78 -3.58
CA LEU A 43 -5.59 -19.35 -3.92
C LEU A 43 -6.87 -18.70 -3.40
N LYS A 44 -8.00 -19.40 -3.52
CA LYS A 44 -9.28 -18.93 -2.98
C LYS A 44 -9.22 -18.73 -1.46
N THR A 45 -8.68 -19.71 -0.73
CA THR A 45 -8.49 -19.60 0.73
C THR A 45 -7.59 -18.42 1.10
N ILE A 46 -6.48 -18.20 0.35
CA ILE A 46 -5.62 -17.02 0.58
C ILE A 46 -6.41 -15.72 0.38
N VAL A 47 -7.23 -15.60 -0.68
CA VAL A 47 -8.04 -14.41 -0.92
C VAL A 47 -9.00 -14.17 0.25
N GLU A 48 -9.69 -15.22 0.71
CA GLU A 48 -10.63 -15.15 1.84
C GLU A 48 -9.93 -14.72 3.13
N ASP A 49 -8.75 -15.27 3.42
CA ASP A 49 -7.95 -14.90 4.59
C ASP A 49 -7.45 -13.45 4.51
N LEU A 50 -6.97 -13.02 3.34
CA LEU A 50 -6.50 -11.64 3.12
C LEU A 50 -7.67 -10.63 3.26
N ASP A 51 -8.87 -10.98 2.80
CA ASP A 51 -10.07 -10.16 2.92
C ASP A 51 -10.59 -10.09 4.36
N ALA A 52 -10.47 -11.18 5.11
CA ALA A 52 -10.81 -11.21 6.54
C ALA A 52 -9.86 -10.35 7.40
N GLY A 53 -8.70 -9.99 6.87
CA GLY A 53 -7.66 -9.22 7.54
C GLY A 53 -6.62 -10.13 8.18
N VAL A 54 -5.40 -10.04 7.70
CA VAL A 54 -4.24 -10.77 8.24
C VAL A 54 -3.39 -9.86 9.11
N SER A 55 -2.78 -10.43 10.14
CA SER A 55 -1.88 -9.71 11.04
C SER A 55 -0.55 -9.30 10.37
N SER A 56 -0.12 -10.04 9.34
CA SER A 56 1.11 -9.78 8.61
C SER A 56 1.03 -10.29 7.17
N PHE A 57 0.93 -9.36 6.23
CA PHE A 57 1.01 -9.67 4.79
C PHE A 57 2.34 -10.32 4.41
N GLU A 58 3.45 -9.86 5.00
CA GLU A 58 4.80 -10.39 4.76
C GLU A 58 4.88 -11.88 5.08
N SER A 59 4.35 -12.27 6.25
CA SER A 59 4.37 -13.66 6.68
C SER A 59 3.56 -14.56 5.75
N VAL A 60 2.33 -14.16 5.41
CA VAL A 60 1.44 -14.94 4.54
C VAL A 60 2.03 -15.06 3.14
N MET A 61 2.55 -13.95 2.59
CA MET A 61 3.20 -13.93 1.28
C MET A 61 4.45 -14.82 1.26
N GLY A 62 5.30 -14.72 2.29
CA GLY A 62 6.51 -15.54 2.41
C GLY A 62 6.20 -17.04 2.45
N GLN A 63 5.18 -17.44 3.23
CA GLN A 63 4.74 -18.83 3.30
C GLN A 63 4.13 -19.32 1.98
N ALA A 64 3.29 -18.50 1.33
CA ALA A 64 2.69 -18.85 0.05
C ALA A 64 3.75 -18.99 -1.06
N MET A 65 4.75 -18.10 -1.10
CA MET A 65 5.87 -18.17 -2.04
C MET A 65 6.76 -19.39 -1.81
N TYR A 66 7.04 -19.72 -0.54
CA TYR A 66 7.79 -20.92 -0.20
C TYR A 66 7.04 -22.19 -0.60
N PHE A 67 5.73 -22.21 -0.38
CA PHE A 67 4.88 -23.31 -0.80
C PHE A 67 4.87 -23.46 -2.34
N GLY A 68 4.70 -22.37 -3.09
CA GLY A 68 4.78 -22.34 -4.55
C GLY A 68 6.13 -22.85 -5.08
N LEU A 69 7.23 -22.45 -4.43
CA LEU A 69 8.57 -22.94 -4.77
C LEU A 69 8.69 -24.46 -4.58
N SER A 70 8.09 -25.00 -3.51
CA SER A 70 8.11 -26.43 -3.23
C SER A 70 7.35 -27.23 -4.29
N PHE A 71 6.22 -26.70 -4.79
CA PHE A 71 5.48 -27.29 -5.92
C PHE A 71 6.22 -27.13 -7.25
N GLY A 72 6.99 -26.05 -7.43
CA GLY A 72 7.86 -25.86 -8.59
C GLY A 72 8.85 -27.01 -8.80
N ARG A 73 9.32 -27.65 -7.70
CA ARG A 73 10.23 -28.82 -7.78
C ARG A 73 9.58 -30.09 -8.37
N VAL A 74 8.27 -30.16 -8.32
CA VAL A 74 7.50 -31.25 -8.97
C VAL A 74 6.91 -30.82 -10.33
N GLY A 75 7.41 -29.69 -10.88
CA GLY A 75 7.04 -29.19 -12.20
C GLY A 75 5.79 -28.34 -12.24
N PHE A 76 5.26 -27.88 -11.09
CA PHE A 76 4.05 -27.08 -11.02
C PHE A 76 4.25 -25.80 -10.18
N ASP A 77 4.92 -24.81 -10.76
CA ASP A 77 5.14 -23.52 -10.12
C ASP A 77 3.92 -22.61 -10.29
N PHE A 78 3.20 -22.36 -9.20
CA PHE A 78 2.04 -21.47 -9.20
C PHE A 78 2.32 -20.07 -8.63
N ARG A 79 3.56 -19.75 -8.28
CA ARG A 79 3.95 -18.42 -7.76
C ARG A 79 3.49 -17.25 -8.66
N PRO A 80 3.51 -17.37 -9.99
CA PRO A 80 2.97 -16.30 -10.84
C PRO A 80 1.49 -15.99 -10.59
N LEU A 81 0.69 -16.96 -10.11
CA LEU A 81 -0.72 -16.77 -9.78
C LEU A 81 -0.94 -16.04 -8.44
N LEU A 82 0.07 -16.03 -7.56
CA LEU A 82 0.03 -15.31 -6.29
C LEU A 82 0.18 -13.79 -6.48
N ALA A 83 0.96 -13.36 -7.48
CA ALA A 83 1.26 -11.95 -7.69
C ALA A 83 0.01 -11.06 -7.80
N PRO A 84 -0.99 -11.34 -8.66
CA PRO A 84 -2.19 -10.52 -8.74
C PRO A 84 -3.03 -10.57 -7.47
N VAL A 85 -3.08 -11.70 -6.77
CA VAL A 85 -3.81 -11.85 -5.49
C VAL A 85 -3.24 -10.91 -4.44
N PHE A 86 -1.93 -10.97 -4.23
CA PHE A 86 -1.26 -10.10 -3.25
C PHE A 86 -1.29 -8.63 -3.68
N SER A 87 -1.09 -8.31 -4.96
CA SER A 87 -1.19 -6.92 -5.43
C SER A 87 -2.55 -6.31 -5.09
N THR A 88 -3.64 -7.01 -5.42
CA THR A 88 -5.01 -6.54 -5.13
C THR A 88 -5.24 -6.35 -3.62
N ALA A 89 -4.79 -7.29 -2.80
CA ALA A 89 -4.97 -7.22 -1.35
C ALA A 89 -4.16 -6.07 -0.73
N ILE A 90 -2.91 -5.86 -1.18
CA ILE A 90 -2.04 -4.77 -0.73
C ILE A 90 -2.62 -3.40 -1.13
N GLU A 91 -3.12 -3.27 -2.35
CA GLU A 91 -3.77 -2.06 -2.83
C GLU A 91 -5.02 -1.72 -2.01
N LYS A 92 -5.86 -2.71 -1.72
CA LYS A 92 -7.03 -2.57 -0.85
C LYS A 92 -6.64 -2.14 0.57
N GLN A 93 -5.61 -2.77 1.14
CA GLN A 93 -5.10 -2.44 2.47
C GLN A 93 -4.55 -1.01 2.51
N PHE A 94 -3.77 -0.62 1.50
CA PHE A 94 -3.26 0.74 1.37
C PHE A 94 -4.39 1.77 1.36
N LEU A 95 -5.42 1.59 0.52
CA LEU A 95 -6.57 2.49 0.44
C LEU A 95 -7.35 2.54 1.76
N THR A 96 -7.51 1.40 2.42
CA THR A 96 -8.19 1.31 3.72
C THR A 96 -7.44 2.10 4.80
N LYS A 97 -6.11 2.04 4.83
CA LYS A 97 -5.28 2.76 5.79
C LYS A 97 -5.10 4.24 5.43
N LEU A 98 -4.99 4.56 4.15
CA LEU A 98 -4.94 5.95 3.67
C LEU A 98 -6.25 6.69 3.99
N ALA A 99 -7.37 5.99 3.91
CA ALA A 99 -8.73 6.50 4.20
C ALA A 99 -8.95 7.92 3.65
N PRO A 100 -8.83 8.15 2.32
CA PRO A 100 -8.73 9.50 1.74
C PRO A 100 -9.91 10.40 2.09
N ASP A 101 -11.12 9.85 2.22
CA ASP A 101 -12.31 10.62 2.61
C ASP A 101 -12.24 11.08 4.08
N SER A 102 -11.79 10.19 4.96
CA SER A 102 -11.57 10.52 6.37
C SER A 102 -10.43 11.53 6.54
N ALA A 103 -9.32 11.37 5.81
CA ALA A 103 -8.20 12.30 5.85
C ALA A 103 -8.62 13.71 5.42
N VAL A 104 -9.37 13.86 4.33
CA VAL A 104 -9.90 15.15 3.85
C VAL A 104 -10.88 15.76 4.87
N LYS A 105 -11.75 14.95 5.47
CA LYS A 105 -12.68 15.41 6.51
C LYS A 105 -11.94 15.96 7.73
N VAL A 106 -10.93 15.23 8.22
CA VAL A 106 -10.10 15.67 9.36
C VAL A 106 -9.36 16.97 9.03
N VAL A 107 -8.88 17.14 7.78
CA VAL A 107 -8.29 18.42 7.34
C VAL A 107 -9.29 19.55 7.43
N SER A 108 -10.51 19.36 6.92
CA SER A 108 -11.57 20.37 6.98
C SER A 108 -11.94 20.76 8.40
N GLU A 109 -12.10 19.77 9.29
CA GLU A 109 -12.37 19.98 10.72
C GLU A 109 -11.21 20.71 11.41
N SER A 110 -9.96 20.29 11.12
CA SER A 110 -8.76 20.93 11.68
C SER A 110 -8.60 22.37 11.23
N LEU A 111 -8.96 22.70 9.96
CA LEU A 111 -8.93 24.07 9.46
C LEU A 111 -9.94 24.97 10.17
N THR A 112 -11.13 24.46 10.48
CA THR A 112 -12.15 25.24 11.20
C THR A 112 -11.77 25.48 12.65
N ALA A 113 -11.02 24.56 13.26
CA ALA A 113 -10.50 24.68 14.64
C ALA A 113 -9.19 25.46 14.72
N LEU A 114 -8.51 25.72 13.59
CA LEU A 114 -7.20 26.33 13.56
C LEU A 114 -7.28 27.84 13.80
N THR A 115 -6.57 28.32 14.81
CA THR A 115 -6.41 29.75 15.06
C THR A 115 -5.26 30.28 14.20
N LEU A 116 -5.55 30.75 13.00
CA LEU A 116 -4.55 31.23 12.03
C LEU A 116 -3.64 32.33 12.57
N SER A 117 -4.15 33.19 13.47
CA SER A 117 -3.39 34.25 14.12
C SER A 117 -2.32 33.76 15.11
N SER A 118 -2.39 32.49 15.55
CA SER A 118 -1.43 31.91 16.49
C SER A 118 -0.33 31.09 15.80
N LEU A 119 -0.33 31.02 14.48
CA LEU A 119 0.68 30.26 13.75
C LEU A 119 2.07 30.94 13.88
N PRO A 120 3.16 30.14 13.99
CA PRO A 120 4.49 30.69 14.18
C PRO A 120 4.95 31.53 12.98
N VAL A 121 5.35 32.77 13.24
CA VAL A 121 5.68 33.81 12.25
C VAL A 121 7.12 33.69 11.71
N SER A 122 7.84 32.62 11.95
CA SER A 122 9.27 32.56 11.58
C SER A 122 9.51 31.96 10.18
N PRO A 123 9.83 32.80 9.16
CA PRO A 123 10.23 32.31 7.83
C PRO A 123 11.51 31.47 7.87
N ALA A 124 12.37 31.66 8.91
CA ALA A 124 13.63 30.95 9.07
C ALA A 124 13.45 29.44 9.36
N MET A 125 12.32 29.04 9.92
CA MET A 125 12.01 27.61 10.16
C MET A 125 11.65 26.85 8.88
N MET A 126 11.26 27.54 7.81
CA MET A 126 10.85 26.92 6.55
C MET A 126 12.00 26.66 5.58
N SER A 127 13.20 27.17 5.87
CA SER A 127 14.37 27.00 5.00
C SER A 127 15.26 25.81 5.36
N THR A 128 14.99 25.08 6.44
CA THR A 128 15.81 23.94 6.87
C THR A 128 15.24 22.61 6.42
N LEU A 129 15.20 22.38 5.11
CA LEU A 129 15.04 21.03 4.53
C LEU A 129 16.35 20.21 4.66
N THR A 130 17.09 20.34 5.77
CA THR A 130 18.27 19.51 6.08
C THR A 130 17.91 18.34 7.00
N THR A 131 16.64 17.98 7.08
CA THR A 131 16.22 16.80 7.80
C THR A 131 16.45 15.56 6.96
N SER A 132 16.98 14.53 7.61
CA SER A 132 17.07 13.17 7.06
C SER A 132 15.81 12.86 6.24
N ALA A 133 15.98 12.47 4.97
CA ALA A 133 14.88 12.15 4.06
C ALA A 133 13.87 11.12 4.63
N ALA A 134 14.25 10.39 5.66
CA ALA A 134 13.44 9.33 6.27
C ALA A 134 12.40 9.82 7.31
N SER A 135 12.55 11.02 7.87
CA SER A 135 11.66 11.52 8.94
C SER A 135 10.85 12.72 8.47
N PRO A 136 9.55 12.79 8.82
CA PRO A 136 8.73 13.95 8.48
C PRO A 136 9.30 15.20 9.18
N PRO A 137 9.31 16.36 8.49
CA PRO A 137 9.78 17.61 9.08
C PRO A 137 8.93 18.00 10.29
N LEU A 138 9.59 18.28 11.42
CA LEU A 138 8.90 18.65 12.66
C LEU A 138 8.07 19.94 12.52
N SER A 139 8.44 20.83 11.59
CA SER A 139 7.69 22.04 11.28
C SER A 139 6.26 21.79 10.78
N LEU A 140 5.94 20.56 10.33
CA LEU A 140 4.56 20.19 9.98
C LEU A 140 3.65 20.08 11.21
N LEU A 141 4.21 19.86 12.41
CA LEU A 141 3.43 19.81 13.66
C LEU A 141 2.80 21.15 14.02
N ASP A 142 3.40 22.26 13.58
CA ASP A 142 2.86 23.61 13.77
C ASP A 142 1.57 23.82 12.95
N PHE A 143 1.31 22.95 11.98
CA PHE A 143 0.16 23.00 11.09
C PHE A 143 -0.68 21.71 11.21
N PRO A 144 -1.58 21.61 12.19
CA PRO A 144 -2.36 20.38 12.44
C PRO A 144 -3.01 19.75 11.20
N PRO A 145 -3.61 20.53 10.27
CA PRO A 145 -4.18 19.95 9.04
C PRO A 145 -3.15 19.20 8.19
N LEU A 146 -1.92 19.73 8.09
CA LEU A 146 -0.83 19.12 7.32
C LEU A 146 -0.22 17.92 8.05
N ALA A 147 -0.10 18.01 9.38
CA ALA A 147 0.36 16.91 10.22
C ALA A 147 -0.56 15.68 10.10
N HIS A 148 -1.88 15.89 10.10
CA HIS A 148 -2.86 14.82 9.92
C HIS A 148 -2.73 14.14 8.55
N VAL A 149 -2.62 14.90 7.47
CA VAL A 149 -2.41 14.35 6.11
C VAL A 149 -1.12 13.53 6.07
N THR A 150 -0.02 14.09 6.57
CA THR A 150 1.28 13.41 6.59
C THR A 150 1.19 12.10 7.37
N ASN A 151 0.56 12.12 8.54
CA ASN A 151 0.39 10.92 9.36
C ASN A 151 -0.47 9.86 8.66
N SER A 152 -1.55 10.24 7.98
CA SER A 152 -2.37 9.29 7.21
C SER A 152 -1.57 8.62 6.09
N ILE A 153 -0.77 9.41 5.35
CA ILE A 153 0.11 8.89 4.29
C ILE A 153 1.15 7.94 4.87
N LEU A 154 1.85 8.34 5.93
CA LEU A 154 2.88 7.53 6.57
C LEU A 154 2.32 6.23 7.15
N THR A 155 1.16 6.28 7.76
CA THR A 155 0.49 5.08 8.31
C THR A 155 0.17 4.09 7.20
N ALA A 156 -0.42 4.57 6.09
CA ALA A 156 -0.74 3.72 4.95
C ALA A 156 0.51 3.10 4.28
N LEU A 157 1.58 3.89 4.10
CA LEU A 157 2.83 3.42 3.50
C LEU A 157 3.60 2.46 4.41
N ASN A 158 3.63 2.72 5.72
CA ASN A 158 4.29 1.84 6.68
C ASN A 158 3.65 0.45 6.72
N GLU A 159 2.35 0.36 6.55
CA GLU A 159 1.63 -0.91 6.54
C GLU A 159 2.08 -1.82 5.40
N ILE A 160 2.38 -1.25 4.25
CA ILE A 160 2.70 -2.01 3.03
C ILE A 160 4.19 -2.04 2.68
N ARG A 161 5.06 -1.30 3.37
CA ARG A 161 6.47 -1.03 3.00
C ARG A 161 7.31 -2.28 2.69
N LEU A 162 7.02 -3.41 3.35
CA LEU A 162 7.81 -4.65 3.22
C LEU A 162 7.29 -5.57 2.11
N VAL A 163 6.11 -5.27 1.55
CA VAL A 163 5.41 -6.20 0.64
C VAL A 163 4.94 -5.56 -0.66
N VAL A 164 5.24 -4.27 -0.88
CA VAL A 164 4.80 -3.53 -2.08
C VAL A 164 5.35 -4.16 -3.35
N PRO A 165 4.49 -4.69 -4.24
CA PRO A 165 4.93 -5.13 -5.57
C PRO A 165 5.13 -3.91 -6.48
N LEU A 166 6.09 -4.02 -7.40
CA LEU A 166 6.37 -2.94 -8.38
C LEU A 166 5.14 -2.58 -9.22
N SER A 167 4.25 -3.54 -9.47
CA SER A 167 3.00 -3.33 -10.20
C SER A 167 2.06 -2.33 -9.51
N SER A 168 2.07 -2.24 -8.18
CA SER A 168 1.19 -1.36 -7.40
C SER A 168 1.72 0.06 -7.24
N VAL A 169 2.98 0.34 -7.58
CA VAL A 169 3.60 1.68 -7.41
C VAL A 169 2.80 2.76 -8.13
N THR A 170 2.40 2.51 -9.38
CA THR A 170 1.62 3.47 -10.18
C THR A 170 0.28 3.80 -9.54
N MET A 171 -0.41 2.80 -8.98
CA MET A 171 -1.68 3.00 -8.28
C MET A 171 -1.46 3.81 -7.01
N ILE A 172 -0.49 3.45 -6.19
CA ILE A 172 -0.15 4.14 -4.93
C ILE A 172 0.16 5.62 -5.21
N THR A 173 1.02 5.90 -6.18
CA THR A 173 1.39 7.27 -6.57
C THR A 173 0.15 8.07 -7.01
N ARG A 174 -0.74 7.48 -7.82
CA ARG A 174 -1.96 8.12 -8.28
C ARG A 174 -2.92 8.44 -7.12
N GLU A 175 -3.07 7.53 -6.17
CA GLU A 175 -3.94 7.76 -5.02
C GLU A 175 -3.38 8.83 -4.07
N LEU A 176 -2.06 8.87 -3.87
CA LEU A 176 -1.40 9.95 -3.13
C LEU A 176 -1.59 11.32 -3.83
N GLN A 177 -1.41 11.38 -5.14
CA GLN A 177 -1.66 12.60 -5.91
C GLN A 177 -3.12 13.04 -5.79
N THR A 178 -4.07 12.11 -5.91
CA THR A 178 -5.50 12.38 -5.76
C THR A 178 -5.82 12.93 -4.37
N LEU A 179 -5.26 12.34 -3.32
CA LEU A 179 -5.42 12.85 -1.96
C LEU A 179 -4.87 14.28 -1.82
N LEU A 180 -3.67 14.56 -2.32
CA LEU A 180 -3.05 15.88 -2.25
C LEU A 180 -3.86 16.93 -3.02
N ILE A 181 -4.41 16.59 -4.18
CA ILE A 181 -5.31 17.48 -4.95
C ILE A 181 -6.58 17.77 -4.15
N ARG A 182 -7.18 16.78 -3.51
CA ARG A 182 -8.38 16.95 -2.68
C ARG A 182 -8.10 17.83 -1.47
N VAL A 183 -6.98 17.59 -0.78
CA VAL A 183 -6.54 18.43 0.35
C VAL A 183 -6.34 19.87 -0.11
N THR A 184 -5.64 20.09 -1.22
CA THR A 184 -5.42 21.44 -1.77
C THR A 184 -6.75 22.13 -2.11
N ARG A 185 -7.72 21.42 -2.69
CA ARG A 185 -9.06 21.96 -2.94
C ARG A 185 -9.76 22.35 -1.64
N THR A 186 -9.73 21.50 -0.62
CA THR A 186 -10.32 21.80 0.69
C THR A 186 -9.69 23.05 1.31
N LEU A 187 -8.37 23.22 1.18
CA LEU A 187 -7.68 24.44 1.62
C LEU A 187 -8.19 25.67 0.85
N LEU A 188 -8.28 25.59 -0.47
CA LEU A 188 -8.75 26.69 -1.30
C LEU A 188 -10.22 27.06 -1.01
N ASP A 189 -11.09 26.08 -0.84
CA ASP A 189 -12.51 26.29 -0.50
C ASP A 189 -12.66 26.99 0.84
N TYR A 190 -11.87 26.56 1.84
CA TYR A 190 -11.81 27.24 3.13
C TYR A 190 -11.38 28.70 2.97
N HIS A 191 -10.30 28.97 2.23
CA HIS A 191 -9.81 30.33 2.01
C HIS A 191 -10.83 31.20 1.29
N THR A 192 -11.48 30.70 0.23
CA THR A 192 -12.48 31.48 -0.52
C THR A 192 -13.67 31.87 0.37
N THR A 193 -14.08 30.97 1.26
CA THR A 193 -15.18 31.21 2.20
C THR A 193 -14.78 32.17 3.32
N ALA A 194 -13.55 32.05 3.85
CA ALA A 194 -13.07 32.82 4.99
C ALA A 194 -12.49 34.19 4.61
N LYS A 195 -11.98 34.35 3.39
CA LYS A 195 -11.20 35.51 2.92
C LYS A 195 -11.83 36.88 3.26
N THR A 196 -13.15 37.01 3.12
CA THR A 196 -13.86 38.26 3.40
C THR A 196 -13.99 38.63 4.87
N ARG A 197 -13.72 37.65 5.77
CA ARG A 197 -13.83 37.79 7.22
C ARG A 197 -12.48 37.72 7.93
N MET A 198 -11.39 37.37 7.21
CA MET A 198 -10.05 37.27 7.77
C MET A 198 -9.50 38.61 8.19
N THR A 199 -8.93 38.65 9.38
CA THR A 199 -8.09 39.76 9.86
C THR A 199 -6.74 39.73 9.14
N PRO A 200 -5.99 40.87 9.14
CA PRO A 200 -4.63 40.91 8.58
C PRO A 200 -3.71 39.83 9.12
N SER A 201 -3.76 39.55 10.43
CA SER A 201 -2.95 38.51 11.09
C SER A 201 -3.34 37.09 10.64
N GLU A 202 -4.63 36.84 10.45
CA GLU A 202 -5.10 35.54 9.92
C GLU A 202 -4.72 35.35 8.45
N SER A 203 -4.72 36.43 7.66
CA SER A 203 -4.25 36.40 6.27
C SER A 203 -2.76 36.08 6.17
N GLU A 204 -1.95 36.60 7.10
CA GLU A 204 -0.54 36.27 7.22
C GLU A 204 -0.34 34.80 7.62
N GLY A 205 -1.06 34.33 8.66
CA GLY A 205 -1.06 32.93 9.06
C GLY A 205 -1.47 31.97 7.95
N TRP A 206 -2.44 32.34 7.14
CA TRP A 206 -2.79 31.62 5.93
C TRP A 206 -1.63 31.52 4.93
N GLY A 207 -0.90 32.63 4.73
CA GLY A 207 0.31 32.67 3.92
C GLY A 207 1.37 31.64 4.40
N PHE A 208 1.57 31.52 5.72
CA PHE A 208 2.48 30.54 6.30
C PHE A 208 2.01 29.10 6.08
N LEU A 209 0.71 28.82 6.22
CA LEU A 209 0.14 27.50 5.91
C LEU A 209 0.39 27.13 4.44
N CYS A 210 0.13 28.04 3.51
CA CYS A 210 0.37 27.80 2.08
C CYS A 210 1.86 27.58 1.77
N ALA A 211 2.74 28.34 2.43
CA ALA A 211 4.19 28.17 2.30
C ALA A 211 4.65 26.83 2.87
N ALA A 212 4.08 26.36 3.99
CA ALA A 212 4.36 25.05 4.55
C ALA A 212 3.93 23.91 3.61
N VAL A 213 2.76 24.02 2.95
CA VAL A 213 2.36 23.06 1.90
C VAL A 213 3.38 23.02 0.77
N LYS A 214 3.75 24.18 0.22
CA LYS A 214 4.61 24.30 -0.96
C LYS A 214 6.06 23.91 -0.67
N ASN A 215 6.61 24.36 0.45
CA ASN A 215 8.06 24.28 0.72
C ASN A 215 8.44 23.12 1.64
N VAL A 216 7.49 22.52 2.35
CA VAL A 216 7.74 21.45 3.32
C VAL A 216 7.00 20.17 2.93
N LEU A 217 5.67 20.19 2.88
CA LEU A 217 4.86 18.99 2.64
C LEU A 217 5.11 18.38 1.26
N LEU A 218 4.96 19.16 0.19
CA LEU A 218 5.10 18.66 -1.17
C LEU A 218 6.52 18.15 -1.46
N PRO A 219 7.62 18.88 -1.14
CA PRO A 219 8.96 18.36 -1.34
C PRO A 219 9.24 17.09 -0.52
N TYR A 220 8.74 17.02 0.73
CA TYR A 220 8.90 15.83 1.56
C TYR A 220 8.25 14.60 0.91
N ILE A 221 7.02 14.74 0.42
CA ILE A 221 6.31 13.64 -0.25
C ILE A 221 7.00 13.29 -1.58
N GLN A 222 7.41 14.28 -2.36
CA GLN A 222 8.08 14.05 -3.64
C GLN A 222 9.40 13.30 -3.49
N VAL A 223 10.22 13.65 -2.51
CA VAL A 223 11.53 13.01 -2.30
C VAL A 223 11.39 11.57 -1.77
N ASN A 224 10.37 11.30 -0.97
CA ASN A 224 10.25 10.00 -0.30
C ASN A 224 9.33 9.00 -1.01
N PHE A 225 8.41 9.46 -1.87
CA PHE A 225 7.33 8.61 -2.37
C PHE A 225 7.02 8.78 -3.87
N CYS A 226 7.70 9.66 -4.57
CA CYS A 226 7.61 9.86 -6.02
C CYS A 226 8.98 9.77 -6.68
#